data_33d5e803637530fbdd45ebfa79a8cb80
#
_entry.id   33d5e803637530fbdd45ebfa79a8cb80
#
_cell.length_a   1.000
_cell.length_b   1.000
_cell.length_c   1.000
_cell.angle_alpha   90.00
_cell.angle_beta   90.00
_cell.angle_gamma   90.00
#
_symmetry.space_group_name_H-M   'P 1'
#
loop_
_entity.id
_entity.type
_entity.pdbx_description
1 polymer ?
#
loop_
_entity_poly.entity_id
_entity_poly.type
_entity_poly.pdbx_seq_one_letter_code
_entity_poly.pdbx_strand_id
1 'polypeptide(L)'
;VKPDERLAVIDLGSNSFRLVVFLAGDGWWKRTDEIYEPVRIGEGLAKSGELGEQPIARALATLDVFAQFCEASGLHGDSVDAVATSAIRDARNAERFLELARERSGLPIRVLSREDEARYGYFAAVNSTTLADGCVLDLGGGSLQLVRVADRLARASGSWPLGTVRMSEAFLPVNGPAKRRQLDALREHVSEQIAQADWLRGAGSAGGERLVGIGGTVRNLAAAAQRAAGLPSNGVQGMVIERDALDQLVERLAALPAAERASVPGIKPARADIILAGAVVVQAVLEAGAFEGLETTEAGLREGVFFERLLAPGGSNRSARAGSDELAPTRPAAERPPLFADVHRASVLNLAGQYHLDVAHTRHVAALALGMFDELARLGLHEGDPRERELLWAASMLHDIGMSVDYDDHHKHSRYLILNAGLPGFSPVEVAIIAQAARYHRKGTPDPGPLRTLFGEGDAERLDRCAVLLRLAEDLERSRDQLVRGTRLELHDDEVELQLIADGDPVVPRWAARRETGLFARAFHRELAVAA
;
A
#
# COMPACT_ATOMS: atom_id res chain seq x y z
N VAL A 1 -24.93 -0.15 -16.99
CA VAL A 1 -23.83 0.28 -16.13
C VAL A 1 -24.46 0.79 -14.86
N LYS A 2 -24.28 0.11 -13.72
CA LYS A 2 -24.65 0.68 -12.44
C LYS A 2 -23.81 1.94 -12.24
N PRO A 3 -24.38 3.04 -11.74
CA PRO A 3 -23.58 4.20 -11.37
C PRO A 3 -22.52 3.77 -10.35
N ASP A 4 -21.32 4.31 -10.47
CA ASP A 4 -20.22 4.05 -9.56
C ASP A 4 -20.66 4.39 -8.12
N GLU A 5 -20.37 3.48 -7.17
CA GLU A 5 -20.74 3.66 -5.77
C GLU A 5 -19.71 4.57 -5.08
N ARG A 6 -20.20 5.61 -4.41
CA ARG A 6 -19.35 6.55 -3.63
C ARG A 6 -19.58 6.33 -2.14
N LEU A 7 -18.47 6.32 -1.39
CA LEU A 7 -18.47 6.23 0.07
C LEU A 7 -17.55 7.29 0.67
N ALA A 8 -18.08 8.14 1.52
CA ALA A 8 -17.29 9.01 2.39
C ALA A 8 -16.98 8.29 3.71
N VAL A 9 -15.70 8.15 4.04
CA VAL A 9 -15.26 7.71 5.36
C VAL A 9 -14.69 8.89 6.11
N ILE A 10 -15.28 9.22 7.25
CA ILE A 10 -14.85 10.31 8.14
C ILE A 10 -14.21 9.69 9.38
N ASP A 11 -12.95 10.05 9.65
CA ASP A 11 -12.16 9.57 10.79
C ASP A 11 -11.90 10.74 11.75
N LEU A 12 -12.50 10.68 12.93
CA LEU A 12 -12.33 11.63 14.02
C LEU A 12 -11.21 11.12 14.96
N GLY A 13 -9.97 11.28 14.51
CA GLY A 13 -8.79 10.86 15.25
C GLY A 13 -8.33 11.87 16.30
N SER A 14 -7.54 11.43 17.27
CA SER A 14 -7.05 12.28 18.39
C SER A 14 -6.25 13.51 17.94
N ASN A 15 -5.47 13.39 16.84
CA ASN A 15 -4.63 14.48 16.32
C ASN A 15 -5.29 15.24 15.16
N SER A 16 -6.03 14.54 14.31
CA SER A 16 -6.60 15.12 13.08
C SER A 16 -7.92 14.47 12.72
N PHE A 17 -8.81 15.24 12.13
CA PHE A 17 -10.00 14.75 11.47
C PHE A 17 -9.75 14.64 9.98
N ARG A 18 -10.30 13.59 9.37
CA ARG A 18 -10.19 13.37 7.93
C ARG A 18 -11.49 12.87 7.35
N LEU A 19 -11.84 13.44 6.22
CA LEU A 19 -12.86 12.92 5.32
C LEU A 19 -12.14 12.40 4.08
N VAL A 20 -12.45 11.19 3.64
CA VAL A 20 -11.94 10.60 2.40
C VAL A 20 -13.13 10.05 1.63
N VAL A 21 -13.22 10.39 0.34
CA VAL A 21 -14.23 9.81 -0.56
C VAL A 21 -13.59 8.73 -1.41
N PHE A 22 -14.18 7.56 -1.35
CA PHE A 22 -13.87 6.44 -2.24
C PHE A 22 -14.93 6.34 -3.33
N LEU A 23 -14.49 6.09 -4.55
CA LEU A 23 -15.32 5.72 -5.69
C LEU A 23 -15.00 4.29 -6.05
N ALA A 24 -16.02 3.44 -6.15
CA ALA A 24 -15.87 2.03 -6.52
C ALA A 24 -16.74 1.71 -7.75
N GLY A 25 -16.15 1.04 -8.72
CA GLY A 25 -16.82 0.48 -9.90
C GLY A 25 -16.69 -1.05 -9.92
N ASP A 26 -17.04 -1.67 -11.05
CA ASP A 26 -16.92 -3.11 -11.20
C ASP A 26 -15.44 -3.53 -11.31
N GLY A 27 -14.92 -4.08 -10.23
CA GLY A 27 -13.54 -4.59 -10.15
C GLY A 27 -12.47 -3.55 -9.84
N TRP A 28 -12.84 -2.30 -9.57
CA TRP A 28 -11.87 -1.25 -9.22
C TRP A 28 -12.40 -0.25 -8.20
N TRP A 29 -11.50 0.45 -7.54
CA TRP A 29 -11.79 1.57 -6.64
C TRP A 29 -10.65 2.59 -6.65
N LYS A 30 -10.96 3.82 -6.25
CA LYS A 30 -9.96 4.88 -6.03
C LYS A 30 -10.44 5.90 -5.01
N ARG A 31 -9.50 6.61 -4.41
CA ARG A 31 -9.81 7.84 -3.66
C ARG A 31 -10.05 8.97 -4.66
N THR A 32 -11.09 9.75 -4.45
CA THR A 32 -11.43 10.91 -5.31
C THR A 32 -11.24 12.23 -4.60
N ASP A 33 -11.46 12.26 -3.28
CA ASP A 33 -11.36 13.49 -2.48
C ASP A 33 -10.81 13.19 -1.09
N GLU A 34 -10.13 14.17 -0.51
CA GLU A 34 -9.65 14.15 0.88
C GLU A 34 -9.70 15.55 1.48
N ILE A 35 -10.29 15.69 2.68
CA ILE A 35 -10.16 16.87 3.52
C ILE A 35 -9.44 16.45 4.80
N TYR A 36 -8.37 17.17 5.13
CA TYR A 36 -7.54 16.93 6.32
C TYR A 36 -7.49 18.18 7.18
N GLU A 37 -7.85 18.05 8.49
CA GLU A 37 -7.80 19.13 9.44
C GLU A 37 -7.07 18.70 10.74
N PRO A 38 -6.05 19.43 11.19
CA PRO A 38 -5.30 19.14 12.41
C PRO A 38 -6.07 19.64 13.64
N VAL A 39 -7.22 19.04 13.94
CA VAL A 39 -8.14 19.46 15.02
C VAL A 39 -7.53 19.34 16.41
N ARG A 40 -6.68 18.31 16.64
CA ARG A 40 -6.04 18.00 17.94
C ARG A 40 -7.07 17.89 19.08
N ILE A 41 -8.17 17.15 18.83
CA ILE A 41 -9.25 16.97 19.81
C ILE A 41 -8.75 16.33 21.12
N GLY A 42 -7.67 15.52 21.06
CA GLY A 42 -7.05 14.87 22.21
C GLY A 42 -6.06 15.74 23.01
N GLU A 43 -5.87 17.01 22.64
CA GLU A 43 -4.95 17.92 23.34
C GLU A 43 -5.38 18.12 24.80
N GLY A 44 -4.47 17.86 25.74
CA GLY A 44 -4.71 17.99 27.18
C GLY A 44 -5.57 16.90 27.83
N LEU A 45 -6.15 15.98 27.03
CA LEU A 45 -7.02 14.89 27.51
C LEU A 45 -6.32 14.00 28.54
N ALA A 46 -5.03 13.71 28.34
CA ALA A 46 -4.26 12.84 29.25
C ALA A 46 -4.19 13.40 30.69
N LYS A 47 -4.25 14.72 30.86
CA LYS A 47 -4.19 15.39 32.16
C LYS A 47 -5.57 15.65 32.75
N SER A 48 -6.51 16.11 31.93
CA SER A 48 -7.85 16.53 32.39
C SER A 48 -8.85 15.37 32.46
N GLY A 49 -8.70 14.36 31.61
CA GLY A 49 -9.71 13.33 31.38
C GLY A 49 -10.93 13.84 30.58
N GLU A 50 -10.86 15.04 30.02
CA GLU A 50 -11.96 15.70 29.29
C GLU A 50 -11.43 16.39 28.02
N LEU A 51 -12.27 16.43 27.00
CA LEU A 51 -12.02 17.23 25.79
C LEU A 51 -12.11 18.72 26.16
N GLY A 52 -11.10 19.49 25.79
CA GLY A 52 -11.06 20.92 26.07
C GLY A 52 -12.05 21.72 25.19
N GLU A 53 -12.49 22.89 25.68
CA GLU A 53 -13.48 23.72 24.96
C GLU A 53 -12.96 24.21 23.60
N GLN A 54 -11.69 24.62 23.50
CA GLN A 54 -11.10 25.05 22.24
C GLN A 54 -10.94 23.89 21.22
N PRO A 55 -10.40 22.71 21.59
CA PRO A 55 -10.46 21.52 20.75
C PRO A 55 -11.86 21.14 20.28
N ILE A 56 -12.87 21.20 21.16
CA ILE A 56 -14.28 20.95 20.80
C ILE A 56 -14.75 21.96 19.76
N ALA A 57 -14.48 23.26 19.96
CA ALA A 57 -14.90 24.29 19.00
C ALA A 57 -14.29 24.09 17.61
N ARG A 58 -12.97 23.73 17.54
CA ARG A 58 -12.31 23.38 16.28
C ARG A 58 -12.93 22.14 15.63
N ALA A 59 -13.21 21.12 16.43
CA ALA A 59 -13.83 19.88 15.95
C ALA A 59 -15.21 20.14 15.33
N LEU A 60 -16.07 20.89 16.00
CA LEU A 60 -17.39 21.23 15.50
C LEU A 60 -17.32 22.06 14.21
N ALA A 61 -16.43 23.05 14.12
CA ALA A 61 -16.24 23.81 12.89
C ALA A 61 -15.77 22.92 11.73
N THR A 62 -14.90 21.94 11.98
CA THR A 62 -14.45 20.97 10.97
C THR A 62 -15.60 20.06 10.54
N LEU A 63 -16.45 19.60 11.46
CA LEU A 63 -17.60 18.76 11.16
C LEU A 63 -18.63 19.50 10.30
N ASP A 64 -18.82 20.81 10.50
CA ASP A 64 -19.66 21.62 9.61
C ASP A 64 -19.14 21.61 8.17
N VAL A 65 -17.82 21.76 7.99
CA VAL A 65 -17.20 21.69 6.65
C VAL A 65 -17.41 20.31 6.03
N PHE A 66 -17.22 19.25 6.79
CA PHE A 66 -17.42 17.88 6.30
C PHE A 66 -18.87 17.60 5.92
N ALA A 67 -19.82 18.04 6.74
CA ALA A 67 -21.24 17.90 6.43
C ALA A 67 -21.64 18.64 5.17
N GLN A 68 -21.21 19.90 5.02
CA GLN A 68 -21.47 20.70 3.81
C GLN A 68 -20.84 20.08 2.57
N PHE A 69 -19.60 19.54 2.69
CA PHE A 69 -18.95 18.84 1.60
C PHE A 69 -19.74 17.59 1.18
N CYS A 70 -20.18 16.76 2.14
CA CYS A 70 -20.99 15.59 1.86
C CYS A 70 -22.31 15.97 1.16
N GLU A 71 -23.00 16.98 1.67
CA GLU A 71 -24.25 17.49 1.06
C GLU A 71 -24.03 17.97 -0.37
N ALA A 72 -23.06 18.86 -0.58
CA ALA A 72 -22.72 19.39 -1.91
C ALA A 72 -22.29 18.30 -2.90
N SER A 73 -21.72 17.20 -2.38
CA SER A 73 -21.26 16.05 -3.18
C SER A 73 -22.34 14.99 -3.37
N GLY A 74 -23.56 15.16 -2.81
CA GLY A 74 -24.64 14.19 -2.88
C GLY A 74 -24.39 12.91 -2.08
N LEU A 75 -23.57 12.99 -1.02
CA LEU A 75 -23.24 11.87 -0.12
C LEU A 75 -24.13 11.95 1.13
N HIS A 76 -25.06 11.00 1.27
CA HIS A 76 -26.06 10.98 2.34
C HIS A 76 -26.31 9.55 2.85
N GLY A 77 -26.79 9.45 4.09
CA GLY A 77 -27.20 8.16 4.68
C GLY A 77 -26.08 7.11 4.65
N ASP A 78 -26.34 5.98 4.03
CA ASP A 78 -25.41 4.86 3.97
C ASP A 78 -24.13 5.12 3.16
N SER A 79 -24.08 6.22 2.40
CA SER A 79 -22.85 6.64 1.70
C SER A 79 -21.89 7.45 2.55
N VAL A 80 -22.19 7.65 3.84
CA VAL A 80 -21.29 8.33 4.80
C VAL A 80 -21.08 7.43 6.01
N ASP A 81 -19.83 7.10 6.33
CA ASP A 81 -19.43 6.34 7.52
C ASP A 81 -18.48 7.20 8.37
N ALA A 82 -18.99 7.79 9.44
CA ALA A 82 -18.24 8.64 10.35
C ALA A 82 -17.86 7.86 11.61
N VAL A 83 -16.56 7.73 11.88
CA VAL A 83 -16.02 6.98 13.02
C VAL A 83 -15.18 7.87 13.92
N ALA A 84 -15.36 7.72 15.23
CA ALA A 84 -14.57 8.39 16.26
C ALA A 84 -13.71 7.37 17.01
N THR A 85 -12.48 7.75 17.34
CA THR A 85 -11.49 6.85 17.95
C THR A 85 -11.13 7.26 19.38
N SER A 86 -9.96 6.89 19.85
CA SER A 86 -9.55 6.88 21.26
C SER A 86 -9.78 8.17 22.03
N ALA A 87 -9.52 9.38 21.47
CA ALA A 87 -9.67 10.61 22.23
C ALA A 87 -11.15 10.88 22.62
N ILE A 88 -12.08 10.62 21.70
CA ILE A 88 -13.50 10.81 21.94
C ILE A 88 -14.01 9.65 22.82
N ARG A 89 -13.63 8.42 22.53
CA ARG A 89 -14.01 7.24 23.33
C ARG A 89 -13.62 7.35 24.81
N ASP A 90 -12.38 7.85 25.10
CA ASP A 90 -11.81 7.84 26.44
C ASP A 90 -12.19 9.10 27.28
N ALA A 91 -12.81 10.12 26.68
CA ALA A 91 -13.15 11.36 27.35
C ALA A 91 -14.42 11.25 28.21
N ARG A 92 -14.40 11.79 29.45
CA ARG A 92 -15.57 11.82 30.33
C ARG A 92 -16.73 12.65 29.78
N ASN A 93 -16.45 13.66 28.97
CA ASN A 93 -17.43 14.54 28.34
C ASN A 93 -17.72 14.18 26.86
N ALA A 94 -17.41 12.94 26.45
CA ALA A 94 -17.64 12.44 25.09
C ALA A 94 -19.08 12.57 24.63
N GLU A 95 -20.05 12.20 25.48
CA GLU A 95 -21.48 12.23 25.16
C GLU A 95 -21.94 13.65 24.79
N ARG A 96 -21.56 14.64 25.61
CA ARG A 96 -21.84 16.06 25.32
C ARG A 96 -21.26 16.50 23.98
N PHE A 97 -20.03 16.11 23.66
CA PHE A 97 -19.42 16.42 22.36
C PHE A 97 -20.18 15.77 21.21
N LEU A 98 -20.57 14.49 21.33
CA LEU A 98 -21.28 13.76 20.29
C LEU A 98 -22.71 14.32 20.06
N GLU A 99 -23.39 14.77 21.12
CA GLU A 99 -24.67 15.47 21.00
C GLU A 99 -24.53 16.77 20.21
N LEU A 100 -23.58 17.63 20.58
CA LEU A 100 -23.30 18.87 19.85
C LEU A 100 -22.89 18.63 18.40
N ALA A 101 -22.08 17.59 18.14
CA ALA A 101 -21.66 17.21 16.81
C ALA A 101 -22.85 16.77 15.95
N ARG A 102 -23.75 15.94 16.52
CA ARG A 102 -24.97 15.48 15.83
C ARG A 102 -25.93 16.60 15.53
N GLU A 103 -26.20 17.47 16.53
CA GLU A 103 -27.11 18.62 16.36
C GLU A 103 -26.62 19.57 15.27
N ARG A 104 -25.31 19.76 15.18
CA ARG A 104 -24.71 20.77 14.31
C ARG A 104 -24.44 20.27 12.90
N SER A 105 -23.94 19.05 12.74
CA SER A 105 -23.52 18.50 11.45
C SER A 105 -24.47 17.47 10.85
N GLY A 106 -25.33 16.87 11.66
CA GLY A 106 -26.20 15.76 11.22
C GLY A 106 -25.47 14.46 10.86
N LEU A 107 -24.12 14.41 11.03
CA LEU A 107 -23.34 13.24 10.66
C LEU A 107 -23.58 12.06 11.61
N PRO A 108 -23.70 10.81 11.09
CA PRO A 108 -23.95 9.61 11.89
C PRO A 108 -22.65 9.11 12.54
N ILE A 109 -22.13 9.84 13.53
CA ILE A 109 -20.85 9.51 14.18
C ILE A 109 -21.05 8.31 15.11
N ARG A 110 -20.28 7.24 14.86
CA ARG A 110 -20.18 6.08 15.77
C ARG A 110 -18.81 6.04 16.44
N VAL A 111 -18.78 5.79 17.73
CA VAL A 111 -17.52 5.63 18.48
C VAL A 111 -17.06 4.19 18.34
N LEU A 112 -15.85 3.98 17.82
CA LEU A 112 -15.28 2.65 17.69
C LEU A 112 -14.87 2.08 19.05
N SER A 113 -15.18 0.81 19.28
CA SER A 113 -14.54 0.05 20.34
C SER A 113 -13.03 -0.12 20.06
N ARG A 114 -12.28 -0.54 21.07
CA ARG A 114 -10.84 -0.82 20.89
C ARG A 114 -10.61 -1.98 19.91
N GLU A 115 -11.50 -2.95 19.97
CA GLU A 115 -11.53 -4.12 19.11
C GLU A 115 -11.86 -3.75 17.64
N ASP A 116 -12.83 -2.84 17.43
CA ASP A 116 -13.16 -2.36 16.07
C ASP A 116 -12.01 -1.52 15.47
N GLU A 117 -11.38 -0.66 16.27
CA GLU A 117 -10.23 0.13 15.83
C GLU A 117 -9.08 -0.79 15.38
N ALA A 118 -8.75 -1.82 16.20
CA ALA A 118 -7.75 -2.83 15.86
C ALA A 118 -8.15 -3.65 14.60
N ARG A 119 -9.44 -4.02 14.49
CA ARG A 119 -9.97 -4.77 13.35
C ARG A 119 -9.85 -3.99 12.03
N TYR A 120 -10.19 -2.71 12.02
CA TYR A 120 -10.03 -1.88 10.82
C TYR A 120 -8.57 -1.65 10.45
N GLY A 121 -7.68 -1.47 11.44
CA GLY A 121 -6.24 -1.44 11.20
C GLY A 121 -5.73 -2.75 10.58
N TYR A 122 -6.19 -3.88 11.07
CA TYR A 122 -5.89 -5.19 10.50
C TYR A 122 -6.40 -5.33 9.05
N PHE A 123 -7.67 -4.96 8.76
CA PHE A 123 -8.18 -5.02 7.39
C PHE A 123 -7.39 -4.13 6.42
N ALA A 124 -7.01 -2.94 6.87
CA ALA A 124 -6.18 -2.05 6.08
C ALA A 124 -4.83 -2.70 5.73
N ALA A 125 -4.12 -3.25 6.72
CA ALA A 125 -2.80 -3.83 6.53
C ALA A 125 -2.85 -5.10 5.66
N VAL A 126 -3.71 -6.07 5.97
CA VAL A 126 -3.74 -7.37 5.27
C VAL A 126 -4.31 -7.25 3.85
N ASN A 127 -5.14 -6.24 3.56
CA ASN A 127 -5.64 -5.97 2.21
C ASN A 127 -4.72 -5.06 1.37
N SER A 128 -3.64 -4.53 1.94
CA SER A 128 -2.69 -3.67 1.24
C SER A 128 -1.24 -4.17 1.28
N THR A 129 -1.00 -5.31 1.94
CA THR A 129 0.30 -5.99 1.98
C THR A 129 0.11 -7.50 1.82
N THR A 130 1.20 -8.21 1.62
CA THR A 130 1.23 -9.69 1.59
C THR A 130 1.44 -10.30 2.98
N LEU A 131 1.04 -9.62 4.05
CA LEU A 131 1.20 -10.12 5.41
C LEU A 131 0.35 -11.38 5.61
N ALA A 132 1.01 -12.54 5.67
CA ALA A 132 0.40 -13.81 6.05
C ALA A 132 0.60 -14.07 7.55
N ASP A 133 1.84 -13.93 8.02
CA ASP A 133 2.25 -14.19 9.38
C ASP A 133 3.06 -13.01 9.94
N GLY A 134 2.75 -12.60 11.17
CA GLY A 134 3.41 -11.47 11.83
C GLY A 134 2.46 -10.61 12.64
N CYS A 135 2.71 -9.32 12.69
CA CYS A 135 1.90 -8.37 13.44
C CYS A 135 1.55 -7.12 12.63
N VAL A 136 0.39 -6.53 12.94
CA VAL A 136 0.01 -5.19 12.49
C VAL A 136 0.15 -4.23 13.65
N LEU A 137 0.77 -3.07 13.40
CA LEU A 137 0.91 -1.95 14.33
C LEU A 137 0.12 -0.75 13.79
N ASP A 138 -0.89 -0.31 14.52
CA ASP A 138 -1.56 0.97 14.28
C ASP A 138 -1.19 1.96 15.39
N LEU A 139 -0.44 3.00 15.04
CA LEU A 139 -0.01 4.03 15.98
C LEU A 139 -0.73 5.34 15.70
N GLY A 140 -1.80 5.55 16.45
CA GLY A 140 -2.60 6.77 16.45
C GLY A 140 -2.05 7.87 17.35
N GLY A 141 -2.83 8.95 17.49
CA GLY A 141 -2.50 10.05 18.42
C GLY A 141 -2.74 9.67 19.88
N GLY A 142 -3.79 8.93 20.19
CA GLY A 142 -4.20 8.59 21.57
C GLY A 142 -3.90 7.15 21.98
N SER A 143 -3.82 6.22 21.04
CA SER A 143 -3.67 4.78 21.29
C SER A 143 -2.69 4.10 20.34
N LEU A 144 -2.20 2.94 20.76
CA LEU A 144 -1.49 1.94 19.98
C LEU A 144 -2.37 0.69 19.92
N GLN A 145 -2.61 0.16 18.73
CA GLN A 145 -3.18 -1.17 18.51
C GLN A 145 -2.12 -2.09 17.93
N LEU A 146 -2.09 -3.32 18.43
CA LEU A 146 -1.31 -4.41 17.87
C LEU A 146 -2.25 -5.59 17.59
N VAL A 147 -2.08 -6.22 16.44
CA VAL A 147 -2.86 -7.40 16.02
C VAL A 147 -1.90 -8.48 15.57
N ARG A 148 -1.98 -9.66 16.19
CA ARG A 148 -1.27 -10.86 15.75
C ARG A 148 -2.00 -11.45 14.55
N VAL A 149 -1.28 -11.71 13.48
CA VAL A 149 -1.78 -12.32 12.24
C VAL A 149 -1.11 -13.66 12.02
N ALA A 150 -1.90 -14.69 11.70
CA ALA A 150 -1.41 -15.97 11.22
C ALA A 150 -2.37 -16.49 10.13
N ASP A 151 -1.82 -16.99 9.02
CA ASP A 151 -2.58 -17.38 7.83
C ASP A 151 -3.49 -16.25 7.34
N ARG A 152 -3.00 -15.01 7.36
CA ARG A 152 -3.73 -13.79 7.03
C ARG A 152 -4.92 -13.47 7.96
N LEU A 153 -5.14 -14.23 9.03
CA LEU A 153 -6.26 -14.05 9.97
C LEU A 153 -5.77 -13.44 11.29
N ALA A 154 -6.53 -12.51 11.84
CA ALA A 154 -6.31 -11.98 13.17
C ALA A 154 -6.49 -13.10 14.22
N ARG A 155 -5.49 -13.31 15.08
CA ARG A 155 -5.48 -14.35 16.11
C ARG A 155 -5.58 -13.77 17.52
N ALA A 156 -4.96 -12.60 17.73
CA ALA A 156 -5.00 -11.87 18.99
C ALA A 156 -4.88 -10.38 18.69
N SER A 157 -5.38 -9.55 19.58
CA SER A 157 -5.22 -8.11 19.50
C SER A 157 -5.10 -7.48 20.87
N GLY A 158 -4.47 -6.31 20.93
CA GLY A 158 -4.38 -5.48 22.10
C GLY A 158 -4.43 -4.00 21.76
N SER A 159 -4.91 -3.18 22.68
CA SER A 159 -4.98 -1.74 22.54
C SER A 159 -4.56 -1.06 23.84
N TRP A 160 -3.60 -0.15 23.72
CA TRP A 160 -3.00 0.57 24.85
C TRP A 160 -3.07 2.07 24.66
N PRO A 161 -3.13 2.86 25.74
CA PRO A 161 -3.13 4.32 25.68
C PRO A 161 -1.72 4.88 25.40
N LEU A 162 -1.04 4.36 24.39
CA LEU A 162 0.34 4.64 24.01
C LEU A 162 0.47 5.49 22.73
N GLY A 163 -0.58 6.23 22.39
CA GLY A 163 -0.59 7.09 21.19
C GLY A 163 0.40 8.25 21.27
N THR A 164 0.83 8.73 20.12
CA THR A 164 1.95 9.68 19.98
C THR A 164 1.73 11.02 20.67
N VAL A 165 0.51 11.56 20.68
CA VAL A 165 0.16 12.81 21.38
C VAL A 165 0.30 12.58 22.89
N ARG A 166 -0.33 11.53 23.40
CA ARG A 166 -0.32 11.18 24.82
C ARG A 166 1.11 10.94 25.34
N MET A 167 1.93 10.22 24.59
CA MET A 167 3.32 9.94 24.98
C MET A 167 4.22 11.17 24.90
N SER A 168 4.01 12.04 23.90
CA SER A 168 4.72 13.32 23.84
C SER A 168 4.42 14.20 25.05
N GLU A 169 3.14 14.36 25.40
CA GLU A 169 2.72 15.21 26.53
C GLU A 169 3.19 14.66 27.90
N ALA A 170 3.31 13.34 28.04
CA ALA A 170 3.68 12.71 29.30
C ALA A 170 5.20 12.68 29.53
N PHE A 171 6.01 12.48 28.51
CA PHE A 171 7.43 12.15 28.66
C PHE A 171 8.40 13.15 28.03
N LEU A 172 7.98 13.87 26.97
CA LEU A 172 8.90 14.70 26.21
C LEU A 172 8.79 16.18 26.59
N PRO A 173 9.88 16.95 26.46
CA PRO A 173 9.86 18.37 26.76
C PRO A 173 9.11 19.13 25.67
N VAL A 174 8.36 20.15 26.07
CA VAL A 174 7.70 21.10 25.15
C VAL A 174 8.76 21.92 24.39
N ASN A 175 9.81 22.31 25.09
CA ASN A 175 10.89 23.13 24.54
C ASN A 175 12.25 22.41 24.71
N GLY A 176 13.12 22.59 23.71
CA GLY A 176 14.48 22.06 23.71
C GLY A 176 14.54 20.55 23.29
N PRO A 177 15.77 20.03 23.17
CA PRO A 177 16.05 18.63 22.85
C PRO A 177 15.56 17.69 23.94
N ALA A 178 15.21 16.46 23.55
CA ALA A 178 14.85 15.41 24.50
C ALA A 178 16.11 14.83 25.18
N LYS A 179 16.05 14.66 26.50
CA LYS A 179 17.15 14.06 27.27
C LYS A 179 17.05 12.54 27.23
N ARG A 180 18.19 11.85 27.22
CA ARG A 180 18.26 10.38 27.23
C ARG A 180 17.34 9.76 28.30
N ARG A 181 17.36 10.28 29.54
CA ARG A 181 16.49 9.79 30.62
C ARG A 181 14.99 9.85 30.29
N GLN A 182 14.57 10.82 29.46
CA GLN A 182 13.16 10.96 29.06
C GLN A 182 12.78 9.90 28.02
N LEU A 183 13.70 9.60 27.09
CA LEU A 183 13.53 8.54 26.10
C LEU A 183 13.54 7.16 26.77
N ASP A 184 14.44 6.93 27.73
CA ASP A 184 14.52 5.69 28.47
C ASP A 184 13.23 5.46 29.29
N ALA A 185 12.74 6.48 30.00
CA ALA A 185 11.48 6.40 30.75
C ALA A 185 10.27 6.15 29.84
N LEU A 186 10.22 6.75 28.65
CA LEU A 186 9.18 6.49 27.66
C LEU A 186 9.27 5.04 27.15
N ARG A 187 10.46 4.56 26.82
CA ARG A 187 10.69 3.19 26.33
C ARG A 187 10.29 2.16 27.38
N GLU A 188 10.72 2.36 28.63
CA GLU A 188 10.37 1.51 29.78
C GLU A 188 8.84 1.45 29.97
N HIS A 189 8.17 2.60 29.99
CA HIS A 189 6.71 2.67 30.12
C HIS A 189 6.00 1.91 29.00
N VAL A 190 6.43 2.07 27.73
CA VAL A 190 5.84 1.35 26.61
C VAL A 190 6.05 -0.15 26.76
N SER A 191 7.28 -0.58 27.09
CA SER A 191 7.64 -1.99 27.25
C SER A 191 6.82 -2.66 28.37
N GLU A 192 6.63 -1.99 29.51
CA GLU A 192 5.79 -2.48 30.61
C GLU A 192 4.33 -2.67 30.18
N GLN A 193 3.78 -1.72 29.43
CA GLN A 193 2.39 -1.80 29.00
C GLN A 193 2.17 -2.94 27.98
N ILE A 194 3.05 -3.08 26.99
CA ILE A 194 2.90 -4.12 25.94
C ILE A 194 3.35 -5.50 26.43
N ALA A 195 4.07 -5.60 27.55
CA ALA A 195 4.46 -6.89 28.16
C ALA A 195 3.27 -7.81 28.48
N GLN A 196 2.05 -7.24 28.60
CA GLN A 196 0.82 -7.99 28.79
C GLN A 196 0.41 -8.81 27.55
N ALA A 197 0.96 -8.49 26.38
CA ALA A 197 0.74 -9.22 25.14
C ALA A 197 1.78 -10.33 24.96
N ASP A 198 1.63 -11.43 25.67
CA ASP A 198 2.58 -12.57 25.60
C ASP A 198 2.80 -13.07 24.17
N TRP A 199 1.77 -12.96 23.32
CA TRP A 199 1.82 -13.34 21.91
C TRP A 199 2.71 -12.43 21.04
N LEU A 200 3.12 -11.26 21.54
CA LEU A 200 4.05 -10.35 20.86
C LEU A 200 5.51 -10.80 21.09
N ARG A 201 5.81 -11.39 22.24
CA ARG A 201 7.18 -11.70 22.65
C ARG A 201 7.88 -12.63 21.67
N GLY A 202 8.92 -12.11 20.99
CA GLY A 202 9.69 -12.86 20.03
C GLY A 202 8.91 -13.26 18.76
N ALA A 203 7.81 -12.60 18.45
CA ALA A 203 6.98 -12.91 17.30
C ALA A 203 7.76 -12.85 15.97
N GLY A 204 8.80 -12.01 15.85
CA GLY A 204 9.67 -11.93 14.67
C GLY A 204 10.83 -12.94 14.66
N SER A 205 11.04 -13.68 15.77
CA SER A 205 12.23 -14.54 15.93
C SER A 205 12.20 -15.82 15.09
N ALA A 206 11.03 -16.25 14.62
CA ALA A 206 10.88 -17.49 13.85
C ALA A 206 11.34 -17.40 12.37
N GLY A 207 11.80 -16.22 11.93
CA GLY A 207 12.18 -15.94 10.56
C GLY A 207 10.98 -15.83 9.61
N GLY A 208 10.90 -14.73 8.88
CA GLY A 208 9.82 -14.47 7.91
C GLY A 208 8.57 -13.79 8.48
N GLU A 209 8.40 -13.68 9.81
CA GLU A 209 7.32 -12.89 10.39
C GLU A 209 7.63 -11.40 10.34
N ARG A 210 6.66 -10.60 9.87
CA ARG A 210 6.82 -9.17 9.62
C ARG A 210 6.00 -8.32 10.58
N LEU A 211 6.47 -7.10 10.88
CA LEU A 211 5.67 -6.06 11.49
C LEU A 211 5.24 -5.07 10.40
N VAL A 212 3.93 -4.95 10.17
CA VAL A 212 3.36 -3.98 9.24
C VAL A 212 2.79 -2.82 10.04
N GLY A 213 3.26 -1.61 9.74
CA GLY A 213 2.83 -0.40 10.40
C GLY A 213 1.89 0.44 9.54
N ILE A 214 0.84 0.94 10.17
CA ILE A 214 -0.12 1.88 9.57
C ILE A 214 -0.16 3.20 10.35
N GLY A 215 -0.79 4.18 9.78
CA GLY A 215 -1.00 5.48 10.43
C GLY A 215 -0.01 6.55 9.97
N GLY A 216 -0.34 7.78 10.34
CA GLY A 216 0.40 8.95 9.87
C GLY A 216 1.81 9.07 10.45
N THR A 217 2.05 8.56 11.66
CA THR A 217 3.36 8.54 12.29
C THR A 217 4.30 7.60 11.53
N VAL A 218 3.88 6.37 11.28
CA VAL A 218 4.65 5.37 10.53
C VAL A 218 5.02 5.90 9.14
N ARG A 219 4.05 6.47 8.40
CA ARG A 219 4.33 7.05 7.07
C ARG A 219 5.34 8.20 7.10
N ASN A 220 5.35 9.05 8.15
CA ASN A 220 6.35 10.11 8.27
C ASN A 220 7.74 9.54 8.62
N LEU A 221 7.82 8.52 9.47
CA LEU A 221 9.08 7.84 9.77
C LEU A 221 9.65 7.14 8.51
N ALA A 222 8.80 6.46 7.75
CA ALA A 222 9.20 5.83 6.49
C ALA A 222 9.68 6.86 5.46
N ALA A 223 8.98 7.98 5.30
CA ALA A 223 9.41 9.06 4.41
C ALA A 223 10.74 9.67 4.85
N ALA A 224 10.98 9.80 6.16
CA ALA A 224 12.26 10.30 6.67
C ALA A 224 13.40 9.30 6.45
N ALA A 225 13.18 8.01 6.69
CA ALA A 225 14.14 6.95 6.41
C ALA A 225 14.45 6.85 4.90
N GLN A 226 13.42 6.92 4.04
CA GLN A 226 13.56 6.94 2.58
C GLN A 226 14.44 8.10 2.11
N ARG A 227 14.21 9.32 2.64
CA ARG A 227 15.03 10.49 2.31
C ARG A 227 16.45 10.38 2.83
N ALA A 228 16.65 9.83 4.04
CA ALA A 228 17.97 9.62 4.60
C ALA A 228 18.80 8.62 3.78
N ALA A 229 18.16 7.59 3.23
CA ALA A 229 18.78 6.60 2.35
C ALA A 229 18.96 7.09 0.89
N GLY A 230 18.52 8.31 0.54
CA GLY A 230 18.61 8.84 -0.83
C GLY A 230 17.72 8.11 -1.85
N LEU A 231 16.69 7.43 -1.38
CA LEU A 231 15.77 6.66 -2.23
C LEU A 231 14.75 7.59 -2.94
N PRO A 232 14.26 7.22 -4.13
CA PRO A 232 13.21 7.94 -4.83
C PRO A 232 11.94 8.05 -3.98
N SER A 233 11.28 9.22 -4.00
CA SER A 233 10.10 9.48 -3.17
C SER A 233 8.80 9.31 -3.95
N ASN A 234 8.48 8.09 -4.33
CA ASN A 234 7.23 7.72 -5.03
C ASN A 234 6.21 7.10 -4.06
N GLY A 235 6.03 7.68 -2.86
CA GLY A 235 5.26 7.09 -1.79
C GLY A 235 6.10 6.25 -0.84
N VAL A 236 5.46 5.67 0.17
CA VAL A 236 6.09 4.82 1.20
C VAL A 236 5.46 3.43 1.29
N GLN A 237 4.60 3.06 0.33
CA GLN A 237 3.99 1.75 0.26
C GLN A 237 5.06 0.66 0.13
N GLY A 238 5.00 -0.36 0.96
CA GLY A 238 5.92 -1.51 0.96
C GLY A 238 7.36 -1.17 1.40
N MET A 239 7.61 0.07 1.87
CA MET A 239 8.93 0.43 2.39
C MET A 239 9.16 -0.20 3.77
N VAL A 240 10.33 -0.79 3.97
CA VAL A 240 10.77 -1.30 5.27
C VAL A 240 11.71 -0.29 5.93
N ILE A 241 11.41 0.04 7.18
CA ILE A 241 12.30 0.82 8.05
C ILE A 241 13.08 -0.19 8.90
N GLU A 242 14.35 -0.39 8.58
CA GLU A 242 15.24 -1.25 9.37
C GLU A 242 15.47 -0.67 10.77
N ARG A 243 15.76 -1.52 11.76
CA ARG A 243 15.98 -1.10 13.16
C ARG A 243 17.05 -0.03 13.28
N ASP A 244 18.20 -0.23 12.66
CA ASP A 244 19.33 0.71 12.71
C ASP A 244 18.95 2.08 12.11
N ALA A 245 18.19 2.10 11.03
CA ALA A 245 17.71 3.32 10.41
C ALA A 245 16.71 4.07 11.33
N LEU A 246 15.86 3.33 12.04
CA LEU A 246 14.95 3.92 13.02
C LEU A 246 15.71 4.46 14.22
N ASP A 247 16.73 3.76 14.72
CA ASP A 247 17.57 4.17 15.84
C ASP A 247 18.30 5.47 15.53
N GLN A 248 18.93 5.57 14.36
CA GLN A 248 19.56 6.80 13.88
C GLN A 248 18.55 7.96 13.75
N LEU A 249 17.33 7.66 13.29
CA LEU A 249 16.28 8.67 13.18
C LEU A 249 15.83 9.16 14.55
N VAL A 250 15.69 8.28 15.54
CA VAL A 250 15.37 8.65 16.94
C VAL A 250 16.45 9.55 17.53
N GLU A 251 17.73 9.21 17.37
CA GLU A 251 18.86 10.04 17.84
C GLU A 251 18.82 11.45 17.21
N ARG A 252 18.62 11.51 15.89
CA ARG A 252 18.52 12.78 15.16
C ARG A 252 17.34 13.62 15.64
N LEU A 253 16.15 13.03 15.79
CA LEU A 253 14.95 13.72 16.24
C LEU A 253 15.06 14.18 17.72
N ALA A 254 15.73 13.39 18.56
CA ALA A 254 15.95 13.71 19.97
C ALA A 254 16.87 14.92 20.17
N ALA A 255 17.86 15.09 19.29
CA ALA A 255 18.79 16.22 19.32
C ALA A 255 18.13 17.56 18.97
N LEU A 256 16.93 17.55 18.37
CA LEU A 256 16.22 18.73 17.91
C LEU A 256 15.07 19.10 18.88
N PRO A 257 14.85 20.41 19.12
CA PRO A 257 13.61 20.90 19.71
C PRO A 257 12.40 20.45 18.88
N ALA A 258 11.25 20.29 19.52
CA ALA A 258 10.03 19.81 18.85
C ALA A 258 9.69 20.62 17.58
N ALA A 259 9.78 21.96 17.65
CA ALA A 259 9.48 22.84 16.52
C ALA A 259 10.45 22.68 15.33
N GLU A 260 11.68 22.22 15.57
CA GLU A 260 12.72 22.08 14.54
C GLU A 260 12.71 20.69 13.87
N ARG A 261 12.01 19.71 14.41
CA ARG A 261 11.94 18.34 13.84
C ARG A 261 11.34 18.29 12.44
N ALA A 262 10.54 19.30 12.06
CA ALA A 262 10.06 19.46 10.69
C ALA A 262 11.17 19.77 9.67
N SER A 263 12.38 20.15 10.12
CA SER A 263 13.54 20.31 9.25
C SER A 263 14.13 18.98 8.77
N VAL A 264 13.78 17.86 9.43
CA VAL A 264 14.16 16.52 8.98
C VAL A 264 13.33 16.17 7.73
N PRO A 265 13.97 15.99 6.56
CA PRO A 265 13.25 15.67 5.32
C PRO A 265 12.35 14.45 5.49
N GLY A 266 11.08 14.55 5.08
CA GLY A 266 10.07 13.51 5.26
C GLY A 266 9.15 13.70 6.47
N ILE A 267 9.52 14.54 7.45
CA ILE A 267 8.66 14.87 8.59
C ILE A 267 7.79 16.09 8.27
N LYS A 268 6.47 15.89 8.32
CA LYS A 268 5.51 16.99 8.10
C LYS A 268 5.43 17.92 9.33
N PRO A 269 5.31 19.26 9.14
CA PRO A 269 5.22 20.20 10.26
C PRO A 269 4.14 19.86 11.29
N ALA A 270 2.97 19.40 10.85
CA ALA A 270 1.86 19.02 11.72
C ALA A 270 2.14 17.80 12.63
N ARG A 271 3.32 17.17 12.52
CA ARG A 271 3.74 16.01 13.32
C ARG A 271 5.06 16.19 14.04
N ALA A 272 5.72 17.34 13.87
CA ALA A 272 7.05 17.59 14.42
C ALA A 272 7.12 17.41 15.95
N ASP A 273 6.08 17.79 16.65
CA ASP A 273 5.96 17.71 18.11
C ASP A 273 5.74 16.30 18.64
N ILE A 274 5.11 15.41 17.86
CA ILE A 274 4.71 14.07 18.30
C ILE A 274 5.54 12.94 17.68
N ILE A 275 6.34 13.22 16.64
CA ILE A 275 7.03 12.20 15.86
C ILE A 275 8.06 11.41 16.66
N LEU A 276 8.79 12.08 17.56
CA LEU A 276 9.81 11.44 18.40
C LEU A 276 9.20 10.42 19.35
N ALA A 277 8.09 10.76 20.02
CA ALA A 277 7.40 9.80 20.86
C ALA A 277 6.94 8.58 20.07
N GLY A 278 6.39 8.82 18.87
CA GLY A 278 5.98 7.74 17.98
C GLY A 278 7.14 6.83 17.56
N ALA A 279 8.29 7.41 17.24
CA ALA A 279 9.49 6.64 16.89
C ALA A 279 9.96 5.73 18.05
N VAL A 280 9.95 6.23 19.27
CA VAL A 280 10.32 5.45 20.49
C VAL A 280 9.30 4.34 20.76
N VAL A 281 8.00 4.60 20.57
CA VAL A 281 6.96 3.54 20.68
C VAL A 281 7.22 2.43 19.66
N VAL A 282 7.52 2.77 18.42
CA VAL A 282 7.85 1.77 17.38
C VAL A 282 9.10 0.98 17.75
N GLN A 283 10.18 1.64 18.23
CA GLN A 283 11.39 0.94 18.71
C GLN A 283 11.06 -0.10 19.78
N ALA A 284 10.27 0.28 20.80
CA ALA A 284 9.90 -0.64 21.87
C ALA A 284 9.09 -1.85 21.38
N VAL A 285 8.21 -1.67 20.37
CA VAL A 285 7.46 -2.78 19.76
C VAL A 285 8.38 -3.69 18.94
N LEU A 286 9.29 -3.13 18.13
CA LEU A 286 10.28 -3.90 17.37
C LEU A 286 11.15 -4.73 18.29
N GLU A 287 11.58 -4.15 19.42
CA GLU A 287 12.40 -4.84 20.42
C GLU A 287 11.62 -6.00 21.10
N ALA A 288 10.41 -5.72 21.59
CA ALA A 288 9.59 -6.70 22.28
C ALA A 288 9.21 -7.89 21.39
N GLY A 289 8.93 -7.62 20.11
CA GLY A 289 8.58 -8.62 19.10
C GLY A 289 9.80 -9.27 18.43
N ALA A 290 11.02 -8.77 18.65
CA ALA A 290 12.24 -9.19 17.96
C ALA A 290 12.12 -9.10 16.42
N PHE A 291 11.40 -8.07 15.90
CA PHE A 291 11.29 -7.83 14.45
C PHE A 291 12.54 -7.11 13.93
N GLU A 292 12.96 -7.43 12.72
CA GLU A 292 14.11 -6.80 12.05
C GLU A 292 13.82 -5.39 11.55
N GLY A 293 12.56 -5.10 11.23
CA GLY A 293 12.12 -3.81 10.73
C GLY A 293 10.60 -3.64 10.74
N LEU A 294 10.17 -2.47 10.29
CA LEU A 294 8.77 -2.07 10.15
C LEU A 294 8.44 -1.85 8.68
N GLU A 295 7.63 -2.74 8.09
CA GLU A 295 7.06 -2.52 6.76
C GLU A 295 5.93 -1.48 6.84
N THR A 296 5.87 -0.57 5.88
CA THR A 296 4.89 0.51 5.86
C THR A 296 3.85 0.31 4.79
N THR A 297 2.58 0.52 5.12
CA THR A 297 1.53 0.68 4.13
C THR A 297 0.90 2.07 4.17
N GLU A 298 0.45 2.56 3.03
CA GLU A 298 -0.28 3.82 2.93
C GLU A 298 -1.73 3.71 3.37
N ALA A 299 -2.27 2.50 3.41
CA ALA A 299 -3.59 2.23 3.96
C ALA A 299 -3.63 2.49 5.48
N GLY A 300 -4.80 2.76 6.01
CA GLY A 300 -5.05 2.99 7.42
C GLY A 300 -6.49 2.69 7.78
N LEU A 301 -6.93 3.10 8.96
CA LEU A 301 -8.27 2.83 9.49
C LEU A 301 -9.39 3.08 8.47
N ARG A 302 -9.31 4.17 7.70
CA ARG A 302 -10.34 4.54 6.70
C ARG A 302 -10.41 3.55 5.53
N GLU A 303 -9.27 3.09 5.06
CA GLU A 303 -9.19 2.03 4.06
C GLU A 303 -9.73 0.71 4.64
N GLY A 304 -9.49 0.43 5.91
CA GLY A 304 -10.07 -0.74 6.61
C GLY A 304 -11.59 -0.70 6.66
N VAL A 305 -12.18 0.45 6.99
CA VAL A 305 -13.63 0.69 6.95
C VAL A 305 -14.17 0.51 5.53
N PHE A 306 -13.48 1.08 4.55
CA PHE A 306 -13.85 0.96 3.14
C PHE A 306 -13.77 -0.49 2.65
N PHE A 307 -12.69 -1.23 2.95
CA PHE A 307 -12.52 -2.63 2.53
C PHE A 307 -13.56 -3.56 3.15
N GLU A 308 -13.96 -3.32 4.40
CA GLU A 308 -15.05 -4.08 5.00
C GLU A 308 -16.32 -3.96 4.15
N ARG A 309 -16.68 -2.75 3.71
CA ARG A 309 -17.87 -2.52 2.87
C ARG A 309 -17.70 -3.05 1.44
N LEU A 310 -16.56 -2.77 0.82
CA LEU A 310 -16.25 -3.20 -0.55
C LEU A 310 -16.31 -4.72 -0.71
N LEU A 311 -15.80 -5.45 0.28
CA LEU A 311 -15.68 -6.91 0.27
C LEU A 311 -16.80 -7.64 1.01
N ALA A 312 -17.78 -6.90 1.58
CA ALA A 312 -18.94 -7.50 2.24
C ALA A 312 -19.79 -8.36 1.27
N PRO A 313 -20.47 -9.43 1.76
CA PRO A 313 -21.43 -10.18 0.96
C PRO A 313 -22.54 -9.24 0.45
N GLY A 314 -22.62 -9.02 -0.85
CA GLY A 314 -23.56 -8.05 -1.47
C GLY A 314 -22.95 -6.70 -1.85
N GLY A 315 -21.69 -6.43 -1.52
CA GLY A 315 -20.95 -5.25 -1.99
C GLY A 315 -20.79 -5.24 -3.51
N SER A 316 -20.54 -4.05 -4.07
CA SER A 316 -20.52 -3.78 -5.52
C SER A 316 -19.44 -4.51 -6.31
N ASN A 317 -18.46 -5.12 -5.66
CA ASN A 317 -17.29 -5.71 -6.32
C ASN A 317 -17.32 -7.25 -6.38
N ARG A 318 -18.19 -7.81 -7.24
CA ARG A 318 -18.24 -9.27 -7.49
C ARG A 318 -16.99 -9.80 -8.19
N SER A 319 -16.32 -9.00 -9.02
CA SER A 319 -15.16 -9.41 -9.82
C SER A 319 -13.89 -9.61 -9.00
N ALA A 320 -13.69 -8.85 -7.92
CA ALA A 320 -12.56 -9.03 -7.00
C ALA A 320 -12.63 -10.38 -6.23
N ARG A 321 -13.80 -11.02 -6.22
CA ARG A 321 -14.04 -12.34 -5.61
C ARG A 321 -13.89 -13.51 -6.59
N ALA A 322 -14.06 -13.26 -7.90
CA ALA A 322 -14.12 -14.33 -8.91
C ALA A 322 -12.79 -15.08 -9.13
N GLY A 323 -11.66 -14.56 -8.60
CA GLY A 323 -10.37 -15.27 -8.63
C GLY A 323 -10.15 -16.27 -7.48
N SER A 324 -11.12 -16.43 -6.57
CA SER A 324 -10.94 -17.18 -5.32
C SER A 324 -11.62 -18.56 -5.29
N ASP A 325 -12.43 -18.93 -6.29
CA ASP A 325 -13.31 -20.10 -6.18
C ASP A 325 -12.66 -21.45 -6.49
N GLU A 326 -11.47 -21.50 -7.07
CA GLU A 326 -10.84 -22.78 -7.44
C GLU A 326 -9.96 -23.44 -6.37
N LEU A 327 -9.59 -22.76 -5.27
CA LEU A 327 -8.66 -23.29 -4.25
C LEU A 327 -8.99 -22.95 -2.78
N ALA A 328 -10.21 -22.56 -2.45
CA ALA A 328 -10.53 -22.12 -1.09
C ALA A 328 -11.15 -23.24 -0.22
N PRO A 329 -10.68 -23.40 1.06
CA PRO A 329 -11.26 -24.35 1.99
C PRO A 329 -12.67 -23.98 2.43
N THR A 330 -13.44 -24.99 2.79
CA THR A 330 -14.87 -25.16 3.03
C THR A 330 -15.54 -24.32 4.13
N ARG A 331 -15.25 -23.02 4.31
CA ARG A 331 -16.05 -22.16 5.20
C ARG A 331 -17.18 -21.47 4.44
N PRO A 332 -18.39 -21.34 5.05
CA PRO A 332 -19.48 -20.57 4.45
C PRO A 332 -19.07 -19.13 4.13
N ALA A 333 -19.51 -18.59 3.00
CA ALA A 333 -19.14 -17.24 2.55
C ALA A 333 -19.47 -16.12 3.56
N ALA A 334 -20.45 -16.33 4.43
CA ALA A 334 -20.86 -15.39 5.49
C ALA A 334 -19.87 -15.32 6.68
N GLU A 335 -18.96 -16.29 6.82
CA GLU A 335 -17.97 -16.37 7.91
C GLU A 335 -16.55 -15.97 7.50
N ARG A 336 -16.34 -15.62 6.23
CA ARG A 336 -15.01 -15.22 5.75
C ARG A 336 -14.78 -13.74 6.03
N PRO A 337 -13.60 -13.38 6.60
CA PRO A 337 -13.27 -11.96 6.75
C PRO A 337 -13.19 -11.27 5.38
N PRO A 338 -13.46 -9.97 5.28
CA PRO A 338 -13.42 -9.20 4.04
C PRO A 338 -11.97 -8.97 3.58
N LEU A 339 -11.33 -10.01 3.04
CA LEU A 339 -9.96 -10.00 2.55
C LEU A 339 -9.90 -10.30 1.06
N PHE A 340 -9.02 -9.59 0.35
CA PHE A 340 -8.63 -9.99 -1.01
C PHE A 340 -7.94 -11.36 -0.97
N ALA A 341 -8.30 -12.25 -1.88
CA ALA A 341 -7.65 -13.56 -1.99
C ALA A 341 -6.15 -13.41 -2.32
N ASP A 342 -5.84 -12.50 -3.23
CA ASP A 342 -4.50 -12.17 -3.69
C ASP A 342 -4.38 -10.63 -3.80
N VAL A 343 -3.52 -10.04 -2.96
CA VAL A 343 -3.34 -8.59 -2.89
C VAL A 343 -2.63 -8.04 -4.12
N HIS A 344 -1.63 -8.75 -4.64
CA HIS A 344 -0.92 -8.34 -5.86
C HIS A 344 -1.88 -8.28 -7.04
N ARG A 345 -2.62 -9.37 -7.26
CA ARG A 345 -3.60 -9.44 -8.32
C ARG A 345 -4.70 -8.39 -8.17
N ALA A 346 -5.20 -8.20 -6.96
CA ALA A 346 -6.22 -7.19 -6.66
C ALA A 346 -5.72 -5.77 -6.96
N SER A 347 -4.47 -5.44 -6.58
CA SER A 347 -3.91 -4.11 -6.80
C SER A 347 -3.65 -3.80 -8.27
N VAL A 348 -3.13 -4.76 -9.03
CA VAL A 348 -2.91 -4.62 -10.48
C VAL A 348 -4.23 -4.47 -11.23
N LEU A 349 -5.21 -5.33 -10.96
CA LEU A 349 -6.53 -5.26 -11.59
C LEU A 349 -7.29 -4.00 -11.18
N ASN A 350 -7.14 -3.56 -9.92
CA ASN A 350 -7.69 -2.28 -9.46
C ASN A 350 -7.13 -1.11 -10.27
N LEU A 351 -5.81 -1.05 -10.45
CA LEU A 351 -5.20 0.04 -11.23
C LEU A 351 -5.62 -0.04 -12.69
N ALA A 352 -5.59 -1.22 -13.30
CA ALA A 352 -6.01 -1.44 -14.68
C ALA A 352 -7.47 -1.02 -14.91
N GLY A 353 -8.37 -1.37 -13.98
CA GLY A 353 -9.81 -1.07 -14.07
C GLY A 353 -10.17 0.42 -13.97
N GLN A 354 -9.26 1.26 -13.49
CA GLN A 354 -9.46 2.72 -13.43
C GLN A 354 -9.30 3.41 -14.80
N TYR A 355 -8.77 2.71 -15.80
CA TYR A 355 -8.46 3.23 -17.12
C TYR A 355 -9.17 2.46 -18.21
N HIS A 356 -9.41 3.11 -19.34
CA HIS A 356 -10.01 2.47 -20.52
C HIS A 356 -8.95 1.62 -21.23
N LEU A 357 -8.97 0.30 -20.97
CA LEU A 357 -8.07 -0.67 -21.59
C LEU A 357 -8.81 -1.52 -22.63
N ASP A 358 -8.10 -1.88 -23.68
CA ASP A 358 -8.48 -3.05 -24.50
C ASP A 358 -8.14 -4.32 -23.73
N VAL A 359 -9.14 -4.80 -22.98
CA VAL A 359 -8.97 -5.95 -22.07
C VAL A 359 -8.59 -7.23 -22.85
N ALA A 360 -9.10 -7.42 -24.07
CA ALA A 360 -8.82 -8.57 -24.89
C ALA A 360 -7.34 -8.58 -25.32
N HIS A 361 -6.88 -7.46 -25.86
CA HIS A 361 -5.47 -7.23 -26.21
C HIS A 361 -4.54 -7.41 -25.00
N THR A 362 -4.80 -6.72 -23.92
CA THR A 362 -3.93 -6.73 -22.72
C THR A 362 -3.78 -8.13 -22.13
N ARG A 363 -4.88 -8.90 -22.05
CA ARG A 363 -4.84 -10.29 -21.58
C ARG A 363 -4.08 -11.21 -22.53
N HIS A 364 -4.21 -10.98 -23.83
CA HIS A 364 -3.52 -11.79 -24.83
C HIS A 364 -2.01 -11.53 -24.81
N VAL A 365 -1.59 -10.26 -24.75
CA VAL A 365 -0.18 -9.87 -24.53
C VAL A 365 0.38 -10.54 -23.28
N ALA A 366 -0.35 -10.50 -22.16
CA ALA A 366 0.08 -11.16 -20.94
C ALA A 366 0.23 -12.68 -21.12
N ALA A 367 -0.69 -13.34 -21.83
CA ALA A 367 -0.62 -14.77 -22.09
C ALA A 367 0.60 -15.14 -22.94
N LEU A 368 0.90 -14.38 -24.00
CA LEU A 368 2.07 -14.57 -24.85
C LEU A 368 3.38 -14.36 -24.08
N ALA A 369 3.48 -13.26 -23.29
CA ALA A 369 4.66 -12.96 -22.49
C ALA A 369 4.95 -14.05 -21.46
N LEU A 370 3.93 -14.52 -20.74
CA LEU A 370 4.07 -15.58 -19.74
C LEU A 370 4.35 -16.94 -20.39
N GLY A 371 3.77 -17.23 -21.56
CA GLY A 371 4.09 -18.43 -22.33
C GLY A 371 5.57 -18.51 -22.69
N MET A 372 6.12 -17.42 -23.23
CA MET A 372 7.55 -17.34 -23.55
C MET A 372 8.43 -17.43 -22.28
N PHE A 373 8.03 -16.78 -21.19
CA PHE A 373 8.74 -16.89 -19.90
C PHE A 373 8.82 -18.35 -19.44
N ASP A 374 7.68 -19.05 -19.41
CA ASP A 374 7.61 -20.44 -18.96
C ASP A 374 8.41 -21.40 -19.88
N GLU A 375 8.46 -21.12 -21.19
CA GLU A 375 9.26 -21.88 -22.15
C GLU A 375 10.76 -21.69 -21.98
N LEU A 376 11.23 -20.45 -21.82
CA LEU A 376 12.63 -20.11 -21.57
C LEU A 376 13.15 -20.70 -20.25
N ALA A 377 12.30 -20.73 -19.22
CA ALA A 377 12.62 -21.42 -17.97
C ALA A 377 12.82 -22.92 -18.18
N ARG A 378 11.95 -23.59 -18.97
CA ARG A 378 12.09 -25.01 -19.30
C ARG A 378 13.36 -25.31 -20.13
N LEU A 379 13.82 -24.35 -20.92
CA LEU A 379 15.06 -24.43 -21.67
C LEU A 379 16.30 -24.11 -20.80
N GLY A 380 16.13 -23.75 -19.51
CA GLY A 380 17.22 -23.46 -18.58
C GLY A 380 17.89 -22.10 -18.80
N LEU A 381 17.22 -21.16 -19.47
CA LEU A 381 17.75 -19.82 -19.75
C LEU A 381 17.50 -18.83 -18.61
N HIS A 382 16.67 -19.18 -17.66
CA HIS A 382 16.51 -18.53 -16.35
C HIS A 382 15.87 -19.49 -15.33
N GLU A 383 15.85 -19.10 -14.06
CA GLU A 383 15.42 -19.97 -12.96
C GLU A 383 13.90 -20.24 -12.89
N GLY A 384 13.09 -19.50 -13.66
CA GLY A 384 11.63 -19.62 -13.62
C GLY A 384 11.01 -19.10 -12.32
N ASP A 385 11.65 -18.10 -11.69
CA ASP A 385 11.20 -17.50 -10.42
C ASP A 385 9.72 -17.06 -10.52
N PRO A 386 8.80 -17.64 -9.71
CA PRO A 386 7.39 -17.26 -9.71
C PRO A 386 7.17 -15.78 -9.45
N ARG A 387 8.07 -15.14 -8.70
CA ARG A 387 7.99 -13.72 -8.40
C ARG A 387 8.30 -12.87 -9.64
N GLU A 388 9.34 -13.22 -10.40
CA GLU A 388 9.65 -12.56 -11.66
C GLU A 388 8.50 -12.74 -12.68
N ARG A 389 7.92 -13.93 -12.74
CA ARG A 389 6.74 -14.21 -13.56
C ARG A 389 5.55 -13.32 -13.22
N GLU A 390 5.34 -13.06 -11.93
CA GLU A 390 4.29 -12.16 -11.44
C GLU A 390 4.55 -10.70 -11.83
N LEU A 391 5.81 -10.23 -11.75
CA LEU A 391 6.19 -8.89 -12.19
C LEU A 391 5.96 -8.71 -13.69
N LEU A 392 6.29 -9.72 -14.51
CA LEU A 392 6.01 -9.71 -15.95
C LEU A 392 4.50 -9.65 -16.22
N TRP A 393 3.71 -10.45 -15.49
CA TRP A 393 2.24 -10.38 -15.58
C TRP A 393 1.71 -8.99 -15.24
N ALA A 394 2.17 -8.41 -14.13
CA ALA A 394 1.73 -7.09 -13.69
C ALA A 394 2.11 -6.00 -14.71
N ALA A 395 3.34 -6.04 -15.24
CA ALA A 395 3.78 -5.13 -16.29
C ALA A 395 2.94 -5.29 -17.56
N SER A 396 2.61 -6.52 -17.96
CA SER A 396 1.78 -6.81 -19.13
C SER A 396 0.33 -6.31 -18.96
N MET A 397 -0.22 -6.42 -17.75
CA MET A 397 -1.57 -5.92 -17.46
C MET A 397 -1.65 -4.39 -17.43
N LEU A 398 -0.53 -3.71 -17.19
CA LEU A 398 -0.48 -2.25 -16.97
C LEU A 398 0.24 -1.47 -18.07
N HIS A 399 0.81 -2.13 -19.10
CA HIS A 399 1.68 -1.48 -20.09
C HIS A 399 0.98 -0.36 -20.86
N ASP A 400 -0.32 -0.49 -21.13
CA ASP A 400 -1.12 0.40 -21.96
C ASP A 400 -2.05 1.35 -21.20
N ILE A 401 -2.04 1.37 -19.83
CA ILE A 401 -2.91 2.29 -19.06
C ILE A 401 -2.67 3.77 -19.40
N GLY A 402 -1.49 4.11 -19.86
CA GLY A 402 -1.12 5.45 -20.29
C GLY A 402 -1.80 5.92 -21.56
N MET A 403 -2.42 5.01 -22.35
CA MET A 403 -3.25 5.35 -23.51
C MET A 403 -4.44 6.25 -23.14
N SER A 404 -4.91 6.17 -21.89
CA SER A 404 -5.96 7.05 -21.36
C SER A 404 -5.51 8.51 -21.19
N VAL A 405 -4.21 8.78 -21.25
CA VAL A 405 -3.64 10.14 -21.24
C VAL A 405 -3.42 10.61 -22.65
N ASP A 406 -2.61 9.90 -23.44
CA ASP A 406 -2.35 10.14 -24.86
C ASP A 406 -1.76 8.87 -25.50
N TYR A 407 -2.00 8.69 -26.81
CA TYR A 407 -1.32 7.68 -27.61
C TYR A 407 0.18 7.93 -27.70
N ASP A 408 0.57 9.17 -27.91
CA ASP A 408 1.97 9.55 -27.97
C ASP A 408 2.62 9.42 -26.58
N ASP A 409 3.74 8.71 -26.56
CA ASP A 409 4.49 8.43 -25.31
C ASP A 409 3.68 7.72 -24.20
N HIS A 410 2.57 7.01 -24.53
CA HIS A 410 1.76 6.27 -23.54
C HIS A 410 2.60 5.37 -22.63
N HIS A 411 3.66 4.79 -23.12
CA HIS A 411 4.60 3.99 -22.33
C HIS A 411 5.28 4.80 -21.20
N LYS A 412 5.49 6.12 -21.39
CA LYS A 412 5.97 7.01 -20.32
C LYS A 412 4.83 7.36 -19.35
N HIS A 413 3.62 7.51 -19.87
CA HIS A 413 2.42 7.76 -19.07
C HIS A 413 2.08 6.52 -18.21
N SER A 414 2.14 5.31 -18.77
CA SER A 414 1.96 4.06 -18.01
C SER A 414 2.95 3.96 -16.86
N ARG A 415 4.26 4.20 -17.13
CA ARG A 415 5.28 4.25 -16.07
C ARG A 415 4.92 5.26 -14.96
N TYR A 416 4.53 6.46 -15.32
CA TYR A 416 4.16 7.50 -14.36
C TYR A 416 2.97 7.06 -13.51
N LEU A 417 1.91 6.54 -14.12
CA LEU A 417 0.72 6.08 -13.43
C LEU A 417 1.04 4.92 -12.46
N ILE A 418 1.84 3.93 -12.88
CA ILE A 418 2.24 2.80 -12.04
C ILE A 418 3.03 3.27 -10.81
N LEU A 419 4.03 4.14 -11.00
CA LEU A 419 4.88 4.63 -9.91
C LEU A 419 4.11 5.49 -8.89
N ASN A 420 3.08 6.22 -9.32
CA ASN A 420 2.32 7.11 -8.45
C ASN A 420 1.06 6.47 -7.86
N ALA A 421 0.57 5.36 -8.42
CA ALA A 421 -0.54 4.61 -7.86
C ALA A 421 -0.14 3.81 -6.61
N GLY A 422 1.12 3.40 -6.49
CA GLY A 422 1.65 2.58 -5.41
C GLY A 422 0.90 1.25 -5.37
N LEU A 423 1.41 0.23 -6.04
CA LEU A 423 0.75 -1.09 -6.09
C LEU A 423 0.80 -1.79 -4.72
N PRO A 424 -0.31 -1.88 -3.97
CA PRO A 424 -0.37 -2.63 -2.73
C PRO A 424 0.13 -4.06 -2.87
N GLY A 425 0.91 -4.51 -1.90
CA GLY A 425 1.53 -5.84 -1.89
C GLY A 425 2.92 -5.88 -2.51
N PHE A 426 3.24 -5.00 -3.48
CA PHE A 426 4.56 -4.93 -4.08
C PHE A 426 5.51 -4.03 -3.30
N SER A 427 6.77 -4.43 -3.23
CA SER A 427 7.87 -3.61 -2.69
C SER A 427 8.24 -2.47 -3.64
N PRO A 428 8.95 -1.42 -3.17
CA PRO A 428 9.36 -0.31 -4.03
C PRO A 428 10.20 -0.72 -5.25
N VAL A 429 11.08 -1.73 -5.13
CA VAL A 429 11.87 -2.23 -6.26
C VAL A 429 11.01 -2.98 -7.26
N GLU A 430 10.04 -3.78 -6.81
CA GLU A 430 9.12 -4.50 -7.68
C GLU A 430 8.22 -3.55 -8.47
N VAL A 431 7.68 -2.51 -7.82
CA VAL A 431 6.95 -1.43 -8.52
C VAL A 431 7.85 -0.74 -9.55
N ALA A 432 9.13 -0.52 -9.23
CA ALA A 432 10.09 0.05 -10.17
C ALA A 432 10.33 -0.86 -11.39
N ILE A 433 10.47 -2.17 -11.19
CA ILE A 433 10.63 -3.15 -12.30
C ILE A 433 9.37 -3.17 -13.17
N ILE A 434 8.17 -3.28 -12.58
CA ILE A 434 6.89 -3.26 -13.31
C ILE A 434 6.77 -1.98 -14.14
N ALA A 435 7.03 -0.82 -13.53
CA ALA A 435 6.93 0.47 -14.18
C ALA A 435 7.94 0.65 -15.31
N GLN A 436 9.19 0.18 -15.12
CA GLN A 436 10.22 0.26 -16.15
C GLN A 436 9.98 -0.77 -17.27
N ALA A 437 9.54 -1.98 -16.98
CA ALA A 437 9.14 -2.94 -18.02
C ALA A 437 8.01 -2.35 -18.89
N ALA A 438 6.96 -1.79 -18.27
CA ALA A 438 5.91 -1.05 -18.98
C ALA A 438 6.45 0.16 -19.76
N ARG A 439 7.47 0.88 -19.22
CA ARG A 439 8.12 2.00 -19.91
C ARG A 439 8.82 1.57 -21.20
N TYR A 440 9.37 0.35 -21.22
CA TYR A 440 10.20 -0.14 -22.34
C TYR A 440 9.50 -1.13 -23.27
N HIS A 441 8.19 -1.35 -23.09
CA HIS A 441 7.43 -2.29 -23.93
C HIS A 441 7.38 -1.89 -25.42
N ARG A 442 7.71 -0.65 -25.79
CA ARG A 442 7.60 -0.14 -27.15
C ARG A 442 8.94 0.22 -27.81
N LYS A 443 9.87 0.83 -27.06
CA LYS A 443 11.17 1.31 -27.60
C LYS A 443 12.20 1.59 -26.53
N GLY A 444 13.45 1.66 -26.96
CA GLY A 444 14.61 1.97 -26.11
C GLY A 444 15.18 0.73 -25.44
N THR A 445 16.33 0.88 -24.78
CA THR A 445 17.00 -0.17 -24.01
C THR A 445 16.60 -0.04 -22.56
N PRO A 446 16.16 -1.14 -21.90
CA PRO A 446 15.80 -1.09 -20.49
C PRO A 446 16.90 -0.54 -19.59
N ASP A 447 16.54 0.37 -18.71
CA ASP A 447 17.44 1.01 -17.74
C ASP A 447 16.63 1.41 -16.50
N PRO A 448 17.10 1.12 -15.27
CA PRO A 448 16.48 1.61 -14.05
C PRO A 448 16.34 3.14 -13.98
N GLY A 449 17.25 3.87 -14.60
CA GLY A 449 17.29 5.34 -14.60
C GLY A 449 17.33 5.91 -13.18
N PRO A 450 16.47 6.89 -12.86
CA PRO A 450 16.42 7.50 -11.52
C PRO A 450 16.05 6.53 -10.38
N LEU A 451 15.58 5.31 -10.71
CA LEU A 451 15.17 4.30 -9.75
C LEU A 451 16.31 3.33 -9.37
N ARG A 452 17.50 3.53 -9.93
CA ARG A 452 18.66 2.64 -9.75
C ARG A 452 19.02 2.37 -8.28
N THR A 453 18.81 3.34 -7.40
CA THR A 453 19.09 3.18 -5.96
C THR A 453 18.16 2.20 -5.25
N LEU A 454 17.05 1.78 -5.88
CA LEU A 454 16.16 0.73 -5.38
C LEU A 454 16.62 -0.67 -5.79
N PHE A 455 17.45 -0.78 -6.85
CA PHE A 455 17.82 -2.06 -7.47
C PHE A 455 18.98 -2.70 -6.72
N GLY A 456 18.78 -3.96 -6.34
CA GLY A 456 19.81 -4.85 -5.81
C GLY A 456 20.43 -5.74 -6.89
N GLU A 457 21.12 -6.78 -6.43
CA GLU A 457 21.73 -7.81 -7.29
C GLU A 457 20.64 -8.59 -8.04
N GLY A 458 20.81 -8.79 -9.35
CA GLY A 458 19.87 -9.52 -10.21
C GLY A 458 18.64 -8.73 -10.68
N ASP A 459 18.35 -7.55 -10.10
CA ASP A 459 17.14 -6.80 -10.46
C ASP A 459 17.23 -6.13 -11.84
N ALA A 460 18.42 -5.78 -12.30
CA ALA A 460 18.61 -5.22 -13.63
C ALA A 460 18.38 -6.29 -14.71
N GLU A 461 18.89 -7.49 -14.51
CA GLU A 461 18.67 -8.65 -15.37
C GLU A 461 17.18 -9.05 -15.41
N ARG A 462 16.51 -9.03 -14.25
CA ARG A 462 15.06 -9.25 -14.14
C ARG A 462 14.27 -8.22 -14.95
N LEU A 463 14.66 -6.93 -14.86
CA LEU A 463 14.07 -5.87 -15.68
C LEU A 463 14.27 -6.13 -17.18
N ASP A 464 15.48 -6.51 -17.59
CA ASP A 464 15.80 -6.80 -19.01
C ASP A 464 14.92 -7.94 -19.54
N ARG A 465 14.77 -9.05 -18.80
CA ARG A 465 13.91 -10.18 -19.17
C ARG A 465 12.44 -9.79 -19.24
N CYS A 466 11.92 -9.13 -18.22
CA CYS A 466 10.52 -8.66 -18.23
C CYS A 466 10.24 -7.71 -19.40
N ALA A 467 11.14 -6.77 -19.66
CA ALA A 467 10.94 -5.78 -20.72
C ALA A 467 11.00 -6.37 -22.12
N VAL A 468 11.92 -7.30 -22.40
CA VAL A 468 12.02 -7.91 -23.74
C VAL A 468 10.87 -8.87 -24.01
N LEU A 469 10.45 -9.66 -23.00
CA LEU A 469 9.31 -10.58 -23.17
C LEU A 469 7.99 -9.84 -23.37
N LEU A 470 7.77 -8.75 -22.60
CA LEU A 470 6.62 -7.90 -22.81
C LEU A 470 6.63 -7.25 -24.20
N ARG A 471 7.77 -6.77 -24.67
CA ARG A 471 7.91 -6.14 -25.99
C ARG A 471 7.68 -7.14 -27.12
N LEU A 472 8.26 -8.34 -27.04
CA LEU A 472 8.00 -9.39 -27.99
C LEU A 472 6.51 -9.75 -28.05
N ALA A 473 5.87 -9.90 -26.88
CA ALA A 473 4.44 -10.20 -26.82
C ALA A 473 3.58 -9.10 -27.44
N GLU A 474 3.92 -7.81 -27.20
CA GLU A 474 3.26 -6.67 -27.83
C GLU A 474 3.46 -6.65 -29.35
N ASP A 475 4.67 -6.94 -29.82
CA ASP A 475 4.97 -7.04 -31.26
C ASP A 475 4.26 -8.22 -31.94
N LEU A 476 4.05 -9.34 -31.21
CA LEU A 476 3.27 -10.48 -31.72
C LEU A 476 1.76 -10.19 -31.78
N GLU A 477 1.25 -9.29 -30.96
CA GLU A 477 -0.16 -8.87 -30.91
C GLU A 477 -0.39 -7.47 -31.52
N ARG A 478 0.57 -6.99 -32.33
CA ARG A 478 0.57 -5.63 -32.88
C ARG A 478 -0.66 -5.28 -33.72
N SER A 479 -1.25 -6.28 -34.38
CA SER A 479 -2.48 -6.11 -35.18
C SER A 479 -3.75 -6.13 -34.34
N ARG A 480 -3.67 -6.47 -33.07
CA ARG A 480 -4.79 -6.59 -32.11
C ARG A 480 -5.91 -7.53 -32.58
N ASP A 481 -5.55 -8.56 -33.34
CA ASP A 481 -6.46 -9.54 -33.95
C ASP A 481 -6.32 -10.95 -33.36
N GLN A 482 -5.39 -11.10 -32.40
CA GLN A 482 -5.05 -12.40 -31.77
C GLN A 482 -4.69 -13.49 -32.81
N LEU A 483 -4.11 -13.10 -33.93
CA LEU A 483 -3.68 -14.01 -34.99
C LEU A 483 -2.66 -15.03 -34.45
N VAL A 484 -1.70 -14.59 -33.65
CA VAL A 484 -0.71 -15.44 -32.97
C VAL A 484 -1.33 -16.00 -31.70
N ARG A 485 -1.63 -17.31 -31.69
CA ARG A 485 -2.25 -17.99 -30.54
C ARG A 485 -1.25 -18.38 -29.46
N GLY A 486 0.02 -18.47 -29.80
CA GLY A 486 1.10 -18.85 -28.88
C GLY A 486 2.43 -18.92 -29.58
N THR A 487 3.42 -19.31 -28.83
CA THR A 487 4.80 -19.47 -29.30
C THR A 487 5.33 -20.85 -28.97
N ARG A 488 6.39 -21.27 -29.65
CA ARG A 488 7.26 -22.38 -29.27
C ARG A 488 8.70 -21.91 -29.37
N LEU A 489 9.47 -22.15 -28.33
CA LEU A 489 10.89 -21.81 -28.27
C LEU A 489 11.72 -23.09 -28.24
N GLU A 490 12.72 -23.18 -29.13
CA GLU A 490 13.66 -24.26 -29.20
C GLU A 490 15.09 -23.73 -29.10
N LEU A 491 15.93 -24.42 -28.32
CA LEU A 491 17.34 -24.02 -28.12
C LEU A 491 18.23 -24.85 -29.05
N HIS A 492 18.99 -24.17 -29.90
CA HIS A 492 19.96 -24.75 -30.84
C HIS A 492 21.32 -24.09 -30.57
N ASP A 493 22.24 -24.81 -29.93
CA ASP A 493 23.58 -24.30 -29.53
C ASP A 493 23.48 -22.96 -28.79
N ASP A 494 23.84 -21.85 -29.45
CA ASP A 494 23.81 -20.50 -28.89
C ASP A 494 22.62 -19.66 -29.37
N GLU A 495 21.70 -20.24 -30.13
CA GLU A 495 20.53 -19.58 -30.71
C GLU A 495 19.23 -20.15 -30.15
N VAL A 496 18.26 -19.28 -29.89
CA VAL A 496 16.88 -19.64 -29.56
C VAL A 496 15.99 -19.36 -30.76
N GLU A 497 15.38 -20.41 -31.32
CA GLU A 497 14.41 -20.27 -32.41
C GLU A 497 13.02 -20.00 -31.84
N LEU A 498 12.41 -18.89 -32.26
CA LEU A 498 11.03 -18.52 -31.95
C LEU A 498 10.12 -18.90 -33.11
N GLN A 499 9.26 -19.90 -32.90
CA GLN A 499 8.22 -20.34 -33.81
C GLN A 499 6.87 -19.75 -33.39
N LEU A 500 6.11 -19.17 -34.33
CA LEU A 500 4.80 -18.59 -34.08
C LEU A 500 3.70 -19.59 -34.38
N ILE A 501 2.80 -19.85 -33.43
CA ILE A 501 1.60 -20.66 -33.60
C ILE A 501 0.46 -19.68 -33.92
N ALA A 502 0.03 -19.66 -35.21
CA ALA A 502 -0.92 -18.65 -35.70
C ALA A 502 -2.05 -19.28 -36.54
N ASP A 503 -3.21 -18.63 -36.55
CA ASP A 503 -4.38 -19.02 -37.34
C ASP A 503 -4.31 -18.60 -38.83
N GLY A 504 -3.17 -18.04 -39.28
CA GLY A 504 -2.91 -17.56 -40.63
C GLY A 504 -1.45 -17.19 -40.80
N ASP A 505 -1.11 -16.42 -41.83
CA ASP A 505 0.28 -15.99 -42.07
C ASP A 505 0.65 -14.80 -41.18
N PRO A 506 1.53 -14.95 -40.18
CA PRO A 506 1.87 -13.91 -39.22
C PRO A 506 2.97 -12.96 -39.73
N VAL A 507 2.82 -12.40 -40.95
CA VAL A 507 3.83 -11.52 -41.58
C VAL A 507 4.20 -10.32 -40.70
N VAL A 508 3.20 -9.61 -40.15
CA VAL A 508 3.43 -8.42 -39.32
C VAL A 508 4.04 -8.80 -37.96
N PRO A 509 3.50 -9.76 -37.21
CA PRO A 509 4.13 -10.26 -35.98
C PRO A 509 5.58 -10.72 -36.19
N ARG A 510 5.84 -11.52 -37.21
CA ARG A 510 7.19 -12.01 -37.53
C ARG A 510 8.17 -10.88 -37.83
N TRP A 511 7.76 -9.92 -38.65
CA TRP A 511 8.57 -8.75 -38.96
C TRP A 511 8.87 -7.91 -37.70
N ALA A 512 7.89 -7.73 -36.84
CA ALA A 512 8.04 -6.96 -35.61
C ALA A 512 9.00 -7.67 -34.62
N ALA A 513 8.81 -8.97 -34.37
CA ALA A 513 9.64 -9.75 -33.46
C ALA A 513 11.14 -9.78 -33.87
N ARG A 514 11.43 -9.82 -35.18
CA ARG A 514 12.81 -9.76 -35.69
C ARG A 514 13.59 -8.48 -35.30
N ARG A 515 12.91 -7.43 -34.87
CA ARG A 515 13.53 -6.18 -34.44
C ARG A 515 14.05 -6.23 -33.01
N GLU A 516 13.62 -7.22 -32.24
CA GLU A 516 13.92 -7.32 -30.81
C GLU A 516 15.04 -8.31 -30.48
N THR A 517 15.69 -8.89 -31.51
CA THR A 517 16.79 -9.87 -31.37
C THR A 517 17.94 -9.37 -30.48
N GLY A 518 18.32 -8.08 -30.63
CA GLY A 518 19.39 -7.48 -29.83
C GLY A 518 19.04 -7.33 -28.34
N LEU A 519 17.77 -7.04 -28.01
CA LEU A 519 17.34 -6.98 -26.62
C LEU A 519 17.22 -8.39 -26.01
N PHE A 520 16.78 -9.36 -26.81
CA PHE A 520 16.72 -10.76 -26.39
C PHE A 520 18.14 -11.28 -26.06
N ALA A 521 19.10 -11.04 -26.96
CA ALA A 521 20.49 -11.44 -26.74
C ALA A 521 21.10 -10.83 -25.48
N ARG A 522 20.75 -9.58 -25.19
CA ARG A 522 21.15 -8.91 -23.93
C ARG A 522 20.57 -9.59 -22.69
N ALA A 523 19.27 -9.94 -22.72
CA ALA A 523 18.53 -10.46 -21.57
C ALA A 523 18.83 -11.93 -21.26
N PHE A 524 19.06 -12.75 -22.30
CA PHE A 524 19.20 -14.20 -22.19
C PHE A 524 20.58 -14.74 -22.59
N HIS A 525 21.50 -13.88 -23.05
CA HIS A 525 22.84 -14.24 -23.52
C HIS A 525 22.81 -15.31 -24.63
N ARG A 526 21.78 -15.25 -25.49
CA ARG A 526 21.55 -16.09 -26.65
C ARG A 526 21.00 -15.26 -27.80
N GLU A 527 21.34 -15.61 -29.03
CA GLU A 527 20.72 -15.01 -30.21
C GLU A 527 19.27 -15.48 -30.35
N LEU A 528 18.41 -14.62 -30.93
CA LEU A 528 17.02 -14.96 -31.23
C LEU A 528 16.85 -15.08 -32.75
N ALA A 529 16.50 -16.26 -33.23
CA ALA A 529 16.01 -16.46 -34.59
C ALA A 529 14.49 -16.50 -34.59
N VAL A 530 13.85 -15.83 -35.55
CA VAL A 530 12.39 -15.91 -35.72
C VAL A 530 12.14 -16.75 -36.99
N ALA A 531 11.51 -17.90 -36.78
CA ALA A 531 11.20 -18.87 -37.85
C ALA A 531 10.47 -18.24 -39.03
N ALA A 532 10.65 -18.82 -40.22
CA ALA A 532 10.12 -18.30 -41.47
C ALA A 532 8.56 -18.32 -41.55
#